data_69dbf51192bd5db0efe7f7bbbda2ab3f
#
_entry.id   69dbf51192bd5db0efe7f7bbbda2ab3f
#
_cell.length_a   1.000
_cell.length_b   1.000
_cell.length_c   1.000
_cell.angle_alpha   90.00
_cell.angle_beta   90.00
_cell.angle_gamma   90.00
#
_symmetry.space_group_name_H-M   'P 1'
#
loop_
_entity.id
_entity.type
_entity.pdbx_description
1 polymer ?
#
loop_
_entity_poly.entity_id
_entity_poly.type
_entity_poly.pdbx_seq_one_letter_code
_entity_poly.pdbx_strand_id
1 'polypeptide(L)'
;MKKVLLMSLVGLFLIFWKSHEAKAQVGAYNTMVGVTGGTNVGGTVKQFISEQGAIDLLVYNRWKGWVGALLYEHHMDIREFDGLEWYLGGGVHYGIWKDGKGEPPWVYKIDQDYNVFGVDAIVGLEYNINHSNFYVGFYWKPAYNFEEFTTLWEDEAAFTLRYSF
;
A
#
# COMPACT_ATOMS: atom_id res chain seq x y z
N MET A 1 -16.50 22.94 3.66
CA MET A 1 -16.18 21.61 3.14
C MET A 1 -14.82 21.07 3.64
N LYS A 2 -13.69 21.81 3.58
CA LYS A 2 -12.36 21.32 4.04
C LYS A 2 -12.32 20.94 5.55
N LYS A 3 -13.05 21.65 6.44
CA LYS A 3 -13.08 21.35 7.87
C LYS A 3 -13.85 20.08 8.21
N VAL A 4 -14.90 19.75 7.45
CA VAL A 4 -15.70 18.53 7.65
C VAL A 4 -14.91 17.30 7.22
N LEU A 5 -14.15 17.40 6.12
CA LEU A 5 -13.27 16.32 5.65
C LEU A 5 -12.15 16.04 6.66
N LEU A 6 -11.56 17.08 7.26
CA LEU A 6 -10.53 16.92 8.28
C LEU A 6 -11.08 16.28 9.55
N MET A 7 -12.28 16.65 9.98
CA MET A 7 -12.94 16.05 11.15
C MET A 7 -13.32 14.59 10.91
N SER A 8 -13.73 14.21 9.70
CA SER A 8 -14.03 12.82 9.38
C SER A 8 -12.77 11.95 9.33
N LEU A 9 -11.63 12.49 8.86
CA LEU A 9 -10.34 11.80 8.89
C LEU A 9 -9.83 11.59 10.33
N VAL A 10 -9.95 12.62 11.17
CA VAL A 10 -9.59 12.54 12.61
C VAL A 10 -10.53 11.59 13.35
N GLY A 11 -11.82 11.58 13.02
CA GLY A 11 -12.79 10.64 13.59
C GLY A 11 -12.48 9.18 13.21
N LEU A 12 -12.09 8.91 11.98
CA LEU A 12 -11.64 7.59 11.53
C LEU A 12 -10.36 7.16 12.28
N PHE A 13 -9.41 8.08 12.45
CA PHE A 13 -8.16 7.82 13.16
C PHE A 13 -8.40 7.50 14.65
N LEU A 14 -9.36 8.17 15.30
CA LEU A 14 -9.72 7.93 16.70
C LEU A 14 -10.49 6.62 16.92
N ILE A 15 -11.21 6.11 15.92
CA ILE A 15 -11.87 4.79 15.98
C ILE A 15 -10.81 3.68 15.97
N PHE A 16 -9.73 3.83 15.22
CA PHE A 16 -8.59 2.89 15.23
C PHE A 16 -7.73 3.00 16.49
N TRP A 17 -7.75 4.13 17.21
CA TRP A 17 -6.95 4.33 18.44
C TRP A 17 -7.53 3.63 19.68
N LYS A 18 -8.78 3.20 19.66
CA LYS A 18 -9.32 2.30 20.69
C LYS A 18 -8.93 0.84 20.40
N SER A 19 -7.69 0.58 20.05
CA SER A 19 -7.18 -0.77 20.08
C SER A 19 -6.92 -1.19 21.51
N HIS A 20 -7.68 -2.16 21.90
CA HIS A 20 -7.71 -2.89 23.14
C HIS A 20 -6.32 -3.19 23.69
N GLU A 21 -6.20 -3.18 25.01
CA GLU A 21 -5.14 -3.90 25.71
C GLU A 21 -5.11 -5.34 25.19
N ALA A 22 -4.23 -5.60 24.24
CA ALA A 22 -4.01 -6.93 23.68
C ALA A 22 -3.31 -7.75 24.73
N LYS A 23 -4.07 -8.57 25.44
CA LYS A 23 -3.50 -9.74 26.10
C LYS A 23 -2.80 -10.56 25.02
N ALA A 24 -1.52 -10.85 25.23
CA ALA A 24 -0.73 -11.74 24.39
C ALA A 24 -1.45 -13.10 24.26
N GLN A 25 -2.26 -13.23 23.22
CA GLN A 25 -2.75 -14.49 22.70
C GLN A 25 -2.14 -14.65 21.31
N VAL A 26 -1.48 -15.76 21.10
CA VAL A 26 -1.05 -16.26 19.79
C VAL A 26 -2.22 -16.09 18.82
N GLY A 27 -2.09 -15.17 17.85
CA GLY A 27 -3.17 -14.81 16.93
C GLY A 27 -3.58 -13.32 16.95
N ALA A 28 -2.78 -12.43 17.54
CA ALA A 28 -3.05 -10.99 17.48
C ALA A 28 -2.90 -10.47 16.04
N TYR A 29 -3.98 -9.96 15.48
CA TYR A 29 -3.99 -9.30 14.18
C TYR A 29 -3.12 -8.03 14.25
N ASN A 30 -1.91 -8.10 13.72
CA ASN A 30 -0.95 -6.99 13.79
C ASN A 30 -1.30 -5.88 12.80
N THR A 31 -1.13 -4.64 13.24
CA THR A 31 -1.13 -3.47 12.38
C THR A 31 0.32 -3.08 12.11
N MET A 32 0.66 -2.86 10.84
CA MET A 32 1.98 -2.39 10.44
C MET A 32 1.84 -1.03 9.76
N VAL A 33 2.74 -0.11 10.09
CA VAL A 33 2.86 1.19 9.42
C VAL A 33 4.27 1.32 8.87
N GLY A 34 4.40 1.84 7.67
CA GLY A 34 5.72 1.92 7.05
C GLY A 34 5.82 2.89 5.89
N VAL A 35 6.97 2.82 5.26
CA VAL A 35 7.31 3.59 4.06
C VAL A 35 7.63 2.65 2.92
N THR A 36 7.40 3.13 1.69
CA THR A 36 7.77 2.45 0.46
C THR A 36 8.67 3.33 -0.37
N GLY A 37 9.64 2.74 -1.05
CA GLY A 37 10.59 3.42 -1.92
C GLY A 37 11.10 2.54 -3.06
N GLY A 38 11.09 3.13 -4.27
CA GLY A 38 11.44 2.44 -5.51
C GLY A 38 10.96 3.23 -6.69
N THR A 39 10.18 2.61 -7.58
CA THR A 39 9.49 3.34 -8.67
C THR A 39 8.41 4.28 -8.15
N ASN A 40 7.98 4.06 -6.92
CA ASN A 40 7.07 4.92 -6.15
C ASN A 40 7.69 5.22 -4.78
N VAL A 41 7.27 6.34 -4.16
CA VAL A 41 7.72 6.73 -2.82
C VAL A 41 6.49 7.16 -2.01
N GLY A 42 6.30 6.55 -0.85
CA GLY A 42 5.10 6.84 -0.05
C GLY A 42 5.04 6.14 1.28
N GLY A 43 3.83 6.00 1.79
CA GLY A 43 3.50 5.32 3.05
C GLY A 43 2.57 4.13 2.83
N THR A 44 2.61 3.21 3.78
CA THR A 44 1.76 2.01 3.81
C THR A 44 1.21 1.77 5.20
N VAL A 45 -0.03 1.30 5.26
CA VAL A 45 -0.66 0.79 6.48
C VAL A 45 -1.25 -0.58 6.15
N LYS A 46 -0.65 -1.62 6.71
CA LYS A 46 -1.09 -3.01 6.55
C LYS A 46 -1.75 -3.48 7.84
N GLN A 47 -2.95 -4.04 7.72
CA GLN A 47 -3.70 -4.64 8.81
C GLN A 47 -3.95 -6.11 8.50
N PHE A 48 -3.40 -7.01 9.32
CA PHE A 48 -3.77 -8.41 9.26
C PHE A 48 -5.20 -8.59 9.77
N ILE A 49 -6.03 -9.27 8.99
CA ILE A 49 -7.43 -9.60 9.31
C ILE A 49 -7.62 -11.09 9.59
N SER A 50 -6.60 -11.88 9.35
CA SER A 50 -6.48 -13.31 9.70
C SER A 50 -5.00 -13.66 9.84
N GLU A 51 -4.70 -14.92 10.19
CA GLU A 51 -3.30 -15.40 10.30
C GLU A 51 -2.50 -15.21 9.01
N GLN A 52 -3.15 -15.30 7.85
CA GLN A 52 -2.52 -15.23 6.53
C GLN A 52 -3.06 -14.10 5.66
N GLY A 53 -4.17 -13.47 6.03
CA GLY A 53 -4.82 -12.43 5.23
C GLY A 53 -4.60 -11.05 5.79
N ALA A 54 -4.20 -10.11 4.94
CA ALA A 54 -4.01 -8.72 5.30
C ALA A 54 -4.68 -7.77 4.28
N ILE A 55 -5.06 -6.60 4.78
CA ILE A 55 -5.45 -5.45 3.94
C ILE A 55 -4.31 -4.44 4.02
N ASP A 56 -3.77 -4.04 2.87
CA ASP A 56 -2.74 -3.01 2.78
C ASP A 56 -3.26 -1.77 2.05
N LEU A 57 -3.13 -0.63 2.70
CA LEU A 57 -3.39 0.69 2.13
C LEU A 57 -2.06 1.35 1.80
N LEU A 58 -1.80 1.58 0.51
CA LEU A 58 -0.64 2.33 0.03
C LEU A 58 -1.07 3.71 -0.43
N VAL A 59 -0.31 4.74 -0.03
CA VAL A 59 -0.45 6.09 -0.57
C VAL A 59 0.94 6.58 -0.97
N TYR A 60 1.15 6.82 -2.25
CA TYR A 60 2.48 7.11 -2.77
C TYR A 60 2.47 8.14 -3.90
N ASN A 61 3.61 8.74 -4.12
CA ASN A 61 3.86 9.65 -5.23
C ASN A 61 4.47 8.89 -6.41
N ARG A 62 3.95 9.11 -7.61
CA ARG A 62 4.47 8.58 -8.85
C ARG A 62 4.26 9.61 -9.97
N TRP A 63 5.31 9.89 -10.77
CA TRP A 63 5.29 10.86 -11.85
C TRP A 63 4.69 12.23 -11.43
N LYS A 64 5.06 12.69 -10.22
CA LYS A 64 4.55 13.93 -9.59
C LYS A 64 3.04 13.94 -9.33
N GLY A 65 2.38 12.80 -9.40
CA GLY A 65 0.98 12.60 -8.98
C GLY A 65 0.89 11.78 -7.71
N TRP A 66 -0.32 11.64 -7.19
CA TRP A 66 -0.61 10.81 -6.02
C TRP A 66 -1.46 9.62 -6.42
N VAL A 67 -1.07 8.46 -5.92
CA VAL A 67 -1.81 7.20 -6.09
C VAL A 67 -2.14 6.64 -4.73
N GLY A 68 -3.40 6.25 -4.55
CA GLY A 68 -3.88 5.45 -3.42
C GLY A 68 -4.26 4.06 -3.93
N ALA A 69 -3.77 3.01 -3.27
CA ALA A 69 -4.14 1.63 -3.58
C ALA A 69 -4.61 0.91 -2.32
N LEU A 70 -5.67 0.13 -2.46
CA LEU A 70 -6.20 -0.76 -1.42
C LEU A 70 -6.10 -2.19 -1.90
N LEU A 71 -5.31 -3.01 -1.19
CA LEU A 71 -4.94 -4.36 -1.58
C LEU A 71 -5.38 -5.36 -0.51
N TYR A 72 -5.81 -6.53 -0.94
CA TYR A 72 -5.83 -7.73 -0.11
C TYR A 72 -4.60 -8.57 -0.43
N GLU A 73 -3.90 -9.03 0.61
CA GLU A 73 -2.69 -9.85 0.51
C GLU A 73 -2.88 -11.15 1.29
N HIS A 74 -2.43 -12.25 0.70
CA HIS A 74 -2.37 -13.55 1.36
C HIS A 74 -0.91 -13.93 1.56
N HIS A 75 -0.51 -14.03 2.83
CA HIS A 75 0.85 -14.30 3.29
C HIS A 75 1.08 -15.79 3.50
N MET A 76 2.27 -16.25 3.15
CA MET A 76 2.69 -17.64 3.28
C MET A 76 4.13 -17.72 3.78
N ASP A 77 4.35 -18.47 4.86
CA ASP A 77 5.68 -18.66 5.45
C ASP A 77 6.60 -19.47 4.51
N ILE A 78 7.85 -19.04 4.42
CA ILE A 78 8.92 -19.83 3.81
C ILE A 78 9.62 -20.60 4.90
N ARG A 79 9.28 -21.89 5.07
CA ARG A 79 9.69 -22.73 6.18
C ARG A 79 11.20 -22.89 6.35
N GLU A 80 11.96 -22.72 5.28
CA GLU A 80 13.42 -22.82 5.27
C GLU A 80 14.11 -21.57 5.86
N PHE A 81 13.40 -20.45 5.96
CA PHE A 81 13.94 -19.17 6.43
C PHE A 81 12.99 -18.57 7.46
N ASP A 82 13.35 -18.67 8.73
CA ASP A 82 12.56 -18.15 9.83
C ASP A 82 12.37 -16.62 9.72
N GLY A 83 11.11 -16.19 9.82
CA GLY A 83 10.71 -14.79 9.65
C GLY A 83 10.62 -14.27 8.21
N LEU A 84 10.83 -15.14 7.20
CA LEU A 84 10.64 -14.79 5.80
C LEU A 84 9.28 -15.30 5.30
N GLU A 85 8.50 -14.39 4.76
CA GLU A 85 7.20 -14.66 4.16
C GLU A 85 7.19 -14.20 2.70
N TRP A 86 6.44 -14.87 1.87
CA TRP A 86 6.02 -14.34 0.58
C TRP A 86 4.52 -14.10 0.60
N TYR A 87 4.06 -13.16 -0.19
CA TYR A 87 2.64 -12.87 -0.31
C TYR A 87 2.24 -12.61 -1.75
N LEU A 88 0.99 -12.90 -2.03
CA LEU A 88 0.34 -12.54 -3.29
C LEU A 88 -1.03 -11.94 -2.99
N GLY A 89 -1.50 -11.10 -3.89
CA GLY A 89 -2.76 -10.44 -3.67
C GLY A 89 -3.24 -9.62 -4.85
N GLY A 90 -4.24 -8.81 -4.58
CA GLY A 90 -4.79 -7.89 -5.57
C GLY A 90 -5.70 -6.87 -4.93
N GLY A 91 -6.03 -5.86 -5.71
CA GLY A 91 -6.86 -4.78 -5.23
C GLY A 91 -7.21 -3.76 -6.29
N VAL A 92 -7.41 -2.53 -5.85
CA VAL A 92 -7.79 -1.40 -6.69
C VAL A 92 -6.92 -0.21 -6.38
N HIS A 93 -6.71 0.65 -7.36
CA HIS A 93 -6.02 1.91 -7.17
C HIS A 93 -6.76 3.08 -7.80
N TYR A 94 -6.45 4.27 -7.30
CA TYR A 94 -6.90 5.53 -7.86
C TYR A 94 -5.74 6.54 -7.84
N GLY A 95 -5.42 7.09 -9.02
CA GLY A 95 -4.34 8.06 -9.21
C GLY A 95 -4.86 9.41 -9.65
N ILE A 96 -4.20 10.48 -9.19
CA ILE A 96 -4.54 11.88 -9.49
C ILE A 96 -3.28 12.63 -9.91
N TRP A 97 -3.31 13.24 -11.09
CA TRP A 97 -2.30 14.16 -11.59
C TRP A 97 -2.96 15.49 -11.85
N LYS A 98 -2.42 16.56 -11.27
CA LYS A 98 -2.95 17.92 -11.44
C LYS A 98 -2.31 18.59 -12.62
N ASP A 99 -3.09 19.47 -13.27
CA ASP A 99 -2.67 20.33 -14.34
C ASP A 99 -1.34 21.05 -14.04
N GLY A 100 -0.43 21.01 -15.01
CA GLY A 100 0.89 21.63 -14.95
C GLY A 100 1.87 21.07 -13.91
N LYS A 101 1.50 20.00 -13.16
CA LYS A 101 2.31 19.43 -12.09
C LYS A 101 2.68 17.96 -12.30
N GLY A 102 1.82 17.17 -12.97
CA GLY A 102 2.08 15.77 -13.23
C GLY A 102 2.98 15.55 -14.44
N GLU A 103 3.76 14.46 -14.46
CA GLU A 103 4.61 14.08 -15.59
C GLU A 103 4.46 12.57 -15.91
N PRO A 104 3.23 12.05 -16.09
CA PRO A 104 3.07 10.67 -16.49
C PRO A 104 3.55 10.47 -17.92
N PRO A 105 4.21 9.33 -18.24
CA PRO A 105 4.88 9.13 -19.54
C PRO A 105 3.94 9.02 -20.74
N TRP A 106 2.64 8.85 -20.52
CA TRP A 106 1.62 8.75 -21.57
C TRP A 106 0.98 10.10 -21.96
N VAL A 107 1.31 11.19 -21.26
CA VAL A 107 0.74 12.51 -21.53
C VAL A 107 1.84 13.51 -21.84
N TYR A 108 1.83 14.05 -23.07
CA TYR A 108 2.83 15.04 -23.53
C TYR A 108 2.67 16.41 -22.89
N LYS A 109 1.45 16.78 -22.52
CA LYS A 109 1.11 18.01 -21.77
C LYS A 109 -0.16 17.73 -20.97
N ILE A 110 -0.09 17.98 -19.67
CA ILE A 110 -1.29 18.01 -18.84
C ILE A 110 -1.81 19.44 -18.85
N ASP A 111 -2.83 19.70 -19.68
CA ASP A 111 -3.58 20.95 -19.71
C ASP A 111 -4.88 20.85 -18.89
N GLN A 112 -5.07 19.77 -18.14
CA GLN A 112 -6.22 19.50 -17.26
C GLN A 112 -5.88 18.48 -16.19
N ASP A 113 -6.68 18.42 -15.12
CA ASP A 113 -6.57 17.39 -14.09
C ASP A 113 -6.86 16.02 -14.69
N TYR A 114 -6.07 15.03 -14.26
CA TYR A 114 -6.04 13.69 -14.81
C TYR A 114 -6.22 12.65 -13.72
N ASN A 115 -7.14 11.73 -13.91
CA ASN A 115 -7.42 10.66 -12.95
C ASN A 115 -7.31 9.30 -13.64
N VAL A 116 -6.81 8.32 -12.92
CA VAL A 116 -6.73 6.93 -13.37
C VAL A 116 -7.34 6.04 -12.29
N PHE A 117 -8.16 5.10 -12.71
CA PHE A 117 -8.71 4.05 -11.86
C PHE A 117 -8.39 2.69 -12.47
N GLY A 118 -8.04 1.71 -11.62
CA GLY A 118 -7.71 0.38 -12.11
C GLY A 118 -7.67 -0.68 -11.02
N VAL A 119 -7.23 -1.85 -11.44
CA VAL A 119 -7.03 -3.03 -10.57
C VAL A 119 -5.57 -3.40 -10.52
N ASP A 120 -5.14 -3.92 -9.38
CA ASP A 120 -3.76 -4.30 -9.11
C ASP A 120 -3.67 -5.80 -8.84
N ALA A 121 -2.57 -6.41 -9.30
CA ALA A 121 -2.03 -7.60 -8.69
C ALA A 121 -0.79 -7.23 -7.89
N ILE A 122 -0.45 -7.99 -6.86
CA ILE A 122 0.77 -7.80 -6.08
C ILE A 122 1.39 -9.15 -5.74
N VAL A 123 2.71 -9.21 -5.81
CA VAL A 123 3.51 -10.31 -5.26
C VAL A 123 4.72 -9.70 -4.56
N GLY A 124 5.05 -10.23 -3.40
CA GLY A 124 6.17 -9.69 -2.62
C GLY A 124 6.78 -10.68 -1.65
N LEU A 125 7.87 -10.24 -1.06
CA LEU A 125 8.57 -10.89 0.05
C LEU A 125 8.63 -9.91 1.21
N GLU A 126 8.45 -10.42 2.42
CA GLU A 126 8.56 -9.65 3.66
C GLU A 126 9.39 -10.44 4.67
N TYR A 127 10.34 -9.79 5.30
CA TYR A 127 11.23 -10.40 6.29
C TYR A 127 11.16 -9.67 7.62
N ASN A 128 10.88 -10.42 8.68
CA ASN A 128 10.94 -9.92 10.05
C ASN A 128 12.41 -9.85 10.51
N ILE A 129 12.88 -8.66 10.86
CA ILE A 129 14.27 -8.46 11.29
C ILE A 129 14.46 -8.99 12.71
N ASN A 130 15.15 -10.11 12.85
CA ASN A 130 15.53 -10.69 14.15
C ASN A 130 14.37 -10.80 15.15
N HIS A 131 13.18 -11.18 14.68
CA HIS A 131 11.96 -11.26 15.52
C HIS A 131 11.62 -9.93 16.24
N SER A 132 12.05 -8.81 15.66
CA SER A 132 11.72 -7.48 16.16
C SER A 132 10.37 -7.02 15.59
N ASN A 133 9.97 -5.80 15.94
CA ASN A 133 8.79 -5.17 15.35
C ASN A 133 9.07 -4.57 13.95
N PHE A 134 10.30 -4.72 13.43
CA PHE A 134 10.66 -4.18 12.12
C PHE A 134 10.62 -5.25 11.04
N TYR A 135 10.04 -4.88 9.91
CA TYR A 135 9.91 -5.70 8.71
C TYR A 135 10.49 -4.94 7.50
N VAL A 136 11.26 -5.65 6.70
CA VAL A 136 11.70 -5.17 5.38
C VAL A 136 11.06 -6.03 4.31
N GLY A 137 10.66 -5.42 3.20
CA GLY A 137 10.02 -6.15 2.12
C GLY A 137 10.40 -5.60 0.75
N PHE A 138 10.05 -6.38 -0.24
CA PHE A 138 10.10 -6.01 -1.64
C PHE A 138 8.83 -6.50 -2.32
N TYR A 139 8.23 -5.68 -3.17
CA TYR A 139 7.08 -6.09 -3.97
C TYR A 139 7.19 -5.65 -5.42
N TRP A 140 6.49 -6.39 -6.27
CA TRP A 140 6.14 -6.03 -7.62
C TRP A 140 4.62 -6.00 -7.74
N LYS A 141 4.09 -4.89 -8.25
CA LYS A 141 2.65 -4.60 -8.28
C LYS A 141 2.22 -4.16 -9.68
N PRO A 142 2.04 -5.09 -10.63
CA PRO A 142 1.46 -4.75 -11.92
C PRO A 142 0.00 -4.30 -11.77
N ALA A 143 -0.39 -3.30 -12.56
CA ALA A 143 -1.73 -2.72 -12.52
C ALA A 143 -2.34 -2.60 -13.91
N TYR A 144 -3.64 -2.89 -14.01
CA TYR A 144 -4.43 -2.68 -15.21
C TYR A 144 -5.38 -1.51 -14.99
N ASN A 145 -5.27 -0.49 -15.83
CA ASN A 145 -6.08 0.72 -15.78
C ASN A 145 -7.26 0.61 -16.76
N PHE A 146 -8.38 1.22 -16.38
CA PHE A 146 -9.58 1.26 -17.22
C PHE A 146 -9.59 2.44 -18.20
N GLU A 147 -8.50 3.20 -18.28
CA GLU A 147 -8.36 4.36 -19.16
C GLU A 147 -7.68 3.97 -20.48
N GLU A 148 -8.20 4.48 -21.61
CA GLU A 148 -7.76 4.07 -22.96
C GLU A 148 -6.29 4.43 -23.27
N PHE A 149 -5.74 5.46 -22.63
CA PHE A 149 -4.39 5.99 -22.90
C PHE A 149 -3.29 5.41 -21.99
N THR A 150 -3.66 4.67 -20.94
CA THR A 150 -2.72 3.97 -20.08
C THR A 150 -3.37 2.69 -19.54
N THR A 151 -3.14 1.58 -20.19
CA THR A 151 -3.82 0.32 -19.84
C THR A 151 -3.03 -0.54 -18.86
N LEU A 152 -1.70 -0.55 -18.94
CA LEU A 152 -0.87 -1.44 -18.12
C LEU A 152 0.30 -0.68 -17.48
N TRP A 153 0.44 -0.84 -16.17
CA TRP A 153 1.62 -0.45 -15.40
C TRP A 153 2.32 -1.71 -14.91
N GLU A 154 3.37 -2.12 -15.59
CA GLU A 154 4.12 -3.34 -15.27
C GLU A 154 5.42 -3.09 -14.50
N ASP A 155 5.85 -1.84 -14.42
CA ASP A 155 7.13 -1.40 -13.88
C ASP A 155 7.08 -0.99 -12.40
N GLU A 156 5.95 -1.24 -11.70
CA GLU A 156 5.80 -0.83 -10.32
C GLU A 156 6.41 -1.84 -9.35
N ALA A 157 7.59 -1.50 -8.84
CA ALA A 157 8.31 -2.28 -7.85
C ALA A 157 8.93 -1.37 -6.78
N ALA A 158 8.89 -1.80 -5.52
CA ALA A 158 9.42 -1.02 -4.43
C ALA A 158 9.87 -1.89 -3.24
N PHE A 159 10.77 -1.31 -2.44
CA PHE A 159 11.12 -1.81 -1.12
C PHE A 159 10.21 -1.18 -0.06
N THR A 160 10.00 -1.90 1.02
CA THR A 160 9.23 -1.41 2.17
C THR A 160 10.02 -1.57 3.45
N LEU A 161 9.82 -0.62 4.37
CA LEU A 161 10.22 -0.73 5.76
C LEU A 161 8.99 -0.46 6.62
N ARG A 162 8.59 -1.43 7.43
CA ARG A 162 7.38 -1.37 8.26
C ARG A 162 7.72 -1.62 9.73
N TYR A 163 6.90 -1.04 10.60
CA TYR A 163 6.91 -1.30 12.04
C TYR A 163 5.54 -1.88 12.44
N SER A 164 5.57 -2.98 13.19
CA SER A 164 4.39 -3.69 13.70
C SER A 164 4.08 -3.30 15.14
N PHE A 165 2.80 -3.14 15.45
CA PHE A 165 2.29 -2.84 16.80
C PHE A 165 1.57 -4.04 17.39
#